data_cf693576367a037b01a8b9d5f4d08579
#
_entry.id   cf693576367a037b01a8b9d5f4d08579
#
_cell.length_a   1.000
_cell.length_b   1.000
_cell.length_c   1.000
_cell.angle_alpha   90.00
_cell.angle_beta   90.00
_cell.angle_gamma   90.00
#
_symmetry.space_group_name_H-M   'P 1'
#
loop_
_entity.id
_entity.type
_entity.pdbx_description
1 polymer ?
#
loop_
_entity_poly.entity_id
_entity_poly.type
_entity_poly.pdbx_seq_one_letter_code
_entity_poly.pdbx_strand_id
1 'polypeptide(L)'
;YIGFGSMTAGDMAETLDIAREAVLLSGVRAVLSTGWGGVDVPPAENLYVAGFVPHDWLFDRVSAVVHHGGAGTTAAGITAGRPTLVVPFGGDQPFWATRVKALGIGPHAIPRDRLTAPRLARALVDLTETPKYRVAARELGERLRLEQGEFIAANIIEHELRKWLREEDRAPDPVLEHNHAEPPAPAGPPD
;
A
#
# COMPACT_ATOMS: atom_id res chain seq x y z
N TYR A 1 0.66 0.20 14.32
CA TYR A 1 0.63 -0.95 13.41
C TYR A 1 1.94 -1.08 12.65
N ILE A 2 2.40 -2.32 12.48
CA ILE A 2 3.56 -2.67 11.63
C ILE A 2 3.12 -3.83 10.73
N GLY A 3 3.28 -3.70 9.40
CA GLY A 3 2.93 -4.77 8.47
C GLY A 3 3.51 -4.53 7.08
N PHE A 4 4.02 -5.59 6.46
CA PHE A 4 4.73 -5.51 5.18
C PHE A 4 3.95 -6.15 4.01
N GLY A 5 2.64 -6.38 4.21
CA GLY A 5 1.74 -6.90 3.18
C GLY A 5 2.02 -8.35 2.79
N SER A 6 1.77 -8.67 1.52
CA SER A 6 1.97 -10.00 0.95
C SER A 6 3.37 -10.21 0.36
N MET A 7 4.36 -9.49 0.84
CA MET A 7 5.75 -9.66 0.38
C MET A 7 6.21 -11.09 0.70
N THR A 8 6.53 -11.86 -0.34
CA THR A 8 6.86 -13.31 -0.25
C THR A 8 8.35 -13.60 -0.31
N ALA A 9 9.21 -12.60 -0.16
CA ALA A 9 10.65 -12.78 -0.24
C ALA A 9 11.17 -13.55 0.99
N GLY A 10 12.21 -14.36 0.81
CA GLY A 10 12.88 -15.15 1.87
C GLY A 10 13.34 -14.33 3.08
N ASP A 11 13.30 -13.01 2.99
CA ASP A 11 13.67 -12.06 4.05
C ASP A 11 12.51 -11.66 4.97
N MET A 12 11.32 -12.25 4.82
CA MET A 12 10.17 -11.82 5.63
C MET A 12 10.33 -12.21 7.10
N ALA A 13 10.83 -13.41 7.38
CA ALA A 13 11.08 -13.86 8.75
C ALA A 13 12.09 -12.92 9.45
N GLU A 14 13.21 -12.61 8.80
CA GLU A 14 14.21 -11.67 9.29
C GLU A 14 13.60 -10.26 9.50
N THR A 15 12.75 -9.80 8.56
CA THR A 15 12.08 -8.48 8.68
C THR A 15 11.16 -8.43 9.90
N LEU A 16 10.39 -9.49 10.14
CA LEU A 16 9.50 -9.58 11.28
C LEU A 16 10.27 -9.70 12.61
N ASP A 17 11.39 -10.41 12.63
CA ASP A 17 12.28 -10.47 13.79
C ASP A 17 12.88 -9.10 14.10
N ILE A 18 13.36 -8.38 13.10
CA ILE A 18 13.83 -6.99 13.25
C ILE A 18 12.71 -6.10 13.78
N ALA A 19 11.49 -6.22 13.26
CA ALA A 19 10.36 -5.43 13.73
C ALA A 19 10.00 -5.74 15.19
N ARG A 20 9.99 -7.02 15.57
CA ARG A 20 9.78 -7.46 16.95
C ARG A 20 10.82 -6.88 17.89
N GLU A 21 12.10 -7.02 17.55
CA GLU A 21 13.21 -6.47 18.34
C GLU A 21 13.12 -4.93 18.47
N ALA A 22 12.77 -4.26 17.37
CA ALA A 22 12.59 -2.80 17.38
C ALA A 22 11.46 -2.36 18.32
N VAL A 23 10.36 -3.11 18.38
CA VAL A 23 9.25 -2.86 19.32
C VAL A 23 9.73 -3.02 20.76
N LEU A 24 10.49 -4.06 21.06
CA LEU A 24 11.08 -4.26 22.40
C LEU A 24 12.03 -3.12 22.79
N LEU A 25 12.92 -2.73 21.87
CA LEU A 25 13.89 -1.66 22.11
C LEU A 25 13.25 -0.28 22.27
N SER A 26 12.17 -0.02 21.56
CA SER A 26 11.48 1.29 21.60
C SER A 26 10.54 1.46 22.79
N GLY A 27 10.07 0.35 23.36
CA GLY A 27 9.04 0.36 24.41
C GLY A 27 7.64 0.73 23.92
N VAL A 28 7.44 0.99 22.62
CA VAL A 28 6.11 1.27 22.07
C VAL A 28 5.24 0.01 22.05
N ARG A 29 3.93 0.16 22.25
CA ARG A 29 2.99 -0.95 22.03
C ARG A 29 2.67 -1.06 20.56
N ALA A 30 2.77 -2.27 20.00
CA ALA A 30 2.56 -2.49 18.58
C ALA A 30 1.63 -3.66 18.28
N VAL A 31 0.91 -3.54 17.17
CA VAL A 31 0.27 -4.63 16.47
C VAL A 31 1.15 -4.96 15.26
N LEU A 32 1.72 -6.15 15.24
CA LEU A 32 2.54 -6.65 14.13
C LEU A 32 1.72 -7.64 13.29
N SER A 33 1.52 -7.29 12.04
CA SER A 33 0.85 -8.19 11.08
C SER A 33 1.88 -9.05 10.36
N THR A 34 1.70 -10.37 10.43
CA THR A 34 2.55 -11.34 9.73
C THR A 34 2.18 -11.52 8.25
N GLY A 35 1.11 -10.83 7.81
CA GLY A 35 0.61 -10.97 6.44
C GLY A 35 0.06 -12.36 6.15
N TRP A 36 0.19 -12.77 4.88
CA TRP A 36 -0.29 -14.09 4.40
C TRP A 36 0.74 -15.21 4.58
N GLY A 37 1.98 -14.87 5.01
CA GLY A 37 3.12 -15.79 5.00
C GLY A 37 3.17 -16.81 6.14
N GLY A 38 2.27 -16.74 7.12
CA GLY A 38 2.21 -17.71 8.23
C GLY A 38 3.49 -17.79 9.07
N VAL A 39 4.31 -16.75 9.09
CA VAL A 39 5.53 -16.69 9.89
C VAL A 39 5.15 -16.62 11.36
N ASP A 40 5.67 -17.54 12.14
CA ASP A 40 5.50 -17.54 13.60
C ASP A 40 6.43 -16.49 14.22
N VAL A 41 5.84 -15.53 14.91
CA VAL A 41 6.58 -14.48 15.63
C VAL A 41 6.33 -14.68 17.13
N PRO A 42 7.39 -14.89 17.93
CA PRO A 42 7.22 -15.05 19.37
C PRO A 42 6.55 -13.82 20.00
N PRO A 43 5.57 -14.02 20.90
CA PRO A 43 4.91 -12.93 21.58
C PRO A 43 5.85 -12.12 22.47
N ALA A 44 5.49 -10.89 22.77
CA ALA A 44 6.18 -10.05 23.73
C ALA A 44 5.16 -9.16 24.47
N GLU A 45 5.53 -8.63 25.63
CA GLU A 45 4.63 -7.88 26.51
C GLU A 45 3.96 -6.68 25.81
N ASN A 46 4.73 -5.97 24.97
CA ASN A 46 4.27 -4.79 24.25
C ASN A 46 3.95 -5.07 22.76
N LEU A 47 3.88 -6.34 22.35
CA LEU A 47 3.66 -6.76 20.97
C LEU A 47 2.45 -7.70 20.87
N TYR A 48 1.45 -7.28 20.13
CA TYR A 48 0.37 -8.16 19.69
C TYR A 48 0.62 -8.62 18.26
N VAL A 49 0.73 -9.91 18.04
CA VAL A 49 0.89 -10.50 16.70
C VAL A 49 -0.49 -10.79 16.14
N ALA A 50 -0.79 -10.22 14.98
CA ALA A 50 -2.06 -10.36 14.30
C ALA A 50 -1.87 -11.01 12.91
N GLY A 51 -2.81 -11.83 12.52
CA GLY A 51 -2.99 -12.25 11.13
C GLY A 51 -3.59 -11.14 10.27
N PHE A 52 -4.52 -11.51 9.39
CA PHE A 52 -5.25 -10.52 8.60
C PHE A 52 -6.18 -9.67 9.47
N VAL A 53 -6.03 -8.35 9.38
CA VAL A 53 -6.94 -7.38 9.99
C VAL A 53 -7.25 -6.29 8.96
N PRO A 54 -8.54 -5.94 8.72
CA PRO A 54 -8.91 -4.87 7.83
C PRO A 54 -8.28 -3.53 8.23
N HIS A 55 -7.64 -2.87 7.30
CA HIS A 55 -6.91 -1.62 7.56
C HIS A 55 -7.86 -0.47 7.95
N ASP A 56 -9.02 -0.38 7.33
CA ASP A 56 -10.07 0.60 7.62
C ASP A 56 -10.53 0.53 9.08
N TRP A 57 -10.66 -0.70 9.63
CA TRP A 57 -10.98 -0.87 11.04
C TRP A 57 -9.79 -0.60 11.97
N LEU A 58 -8.60 -1.11 11.62
CA LEU A 58 -7.43 -1.06 12.53
C LEU A 58 -6.78 0.32 12.56
N PHE A 59 -6.66 0.99 11.40
CA PHE A 59 -5.90 2.23 11.33
C PHE A 59 -6.55 3.38 12.10
N ASP A 60 -7.84 3.36 12.29
CA ASP A 60 -8.54 4.30 13.17
C ASP A 60 -8.20 4.11 14.66
N ARG A 61 -7.60 2.97 15.04
CA ARG A 61 -7.33 2.56 16.43
C ARG A 61 -5.86 2.57 16.80
N VAL A 62 -4.98 2.87 15.86
CA VAL A 62 -3.53 2.96 16.08
C VAL A 62 -3.04 4.40 16.02
N SER A 63 -1.90 4.68 16.67
CA SER A 63 -1.31 6.02 16.67
C SER A 63 -0.50 6.32 15.43
N ALA A 64 0.03 5.29 14.76
CA ALA A 64 0.90 5.39 13.61
C ALA A 64 0.94 4.08 12.81
N VAL A 65 1.39 4.16 11.56
CA VAL A 65 1.46 3.01 10.65
C VAL A 65 2.87 2.87 10.09
N VAL A 66 3.41 1.65 10.15
CA VAL A 66 4.65 1.26 9.47
C VAL A 66 4.32 0.20 8.44
N HIS A 67 4.72 0.44 7.18
CA HIS A 67 4.42 -0.49 6.10
C HIS A 67 5.45 -0.45 4.96
N HIS A 68 5.32 -1.39 4.01
CA HIS A 68 6.24 -1.52 2.87
C HIS A 68 6.13 -0.39 1.81
N GLY A 69 5.05 0.39 1.80
CA GLY A 69 4.87 1.48 0.82
C GLY A 69 4.01 1.11 -0.38
N GLY A 70 3.21 0.04 -0.32
CA GLY A 70 2.22 -0.23 -1.35
C GLY A 70 1.17 0.88 -1.41
N ALA A 71 0.69 1.23 -2.61
CA ALA A 71 -0.24 2.33 -2.86
C ALA A 71 -1.51 2.25 -1.98
N GLY A 72 -2.15 1.08 -1.91
CA GLY A 72 -3.37 0.88 -1.12
C GLY A 72 -3.16 1.07 0.38
N THR A 73 -2.08 0.52 0.94
CA THR A 73 -1.77 0.68 2.37
C THR A 73 -1.38 2.12 2.69
N THR A 74 -0.65 2.79 1.78
CA THR A 74 -0.33 4.22 1.91
C THR A 74 -1.60 5.05 1.92
N ALA A 75 -2.51 4.84 0.98
CA ALA A 75 -3.79 5.53 0.91
C ALA A 75 -4.62 5.29 2.19
N ALA A 76 -4.74 4.05 2.65
CA ALA A 76 -5.46 3.71 3.87
C ALA A 76 -4.90 4.44 5.10
N GLY A 77 -3.56 4.47 5.27
CA GLY A 77 -2.90 5.17 6.37
C GLY A 77 -3.14 6.68 6.34
N ILE A 78 -3.06 7.29 5.15
CA ILE A 78 -3.32 8.73 4.97
C ILE A 78 -4.80 9.04 5.22
N THR A 79 -5.74 8.26 4.68
CA THR A 79 -7.18 8.46 4.87
C THR A 79 -7.56 8.35 6.35
N ALA A 80 -6.95 7.42 7.09
CA ALA A 80 -7.11 7.32 8.54
C ALA A 80 -6.43 8.46 9.32
N GLY A 81 -5.68 9.35 8.64
CA GLY A 81 -4.99 10.47 9.28
C GLY A 81 -3.85 10.05 10.20
N ARG A 82 -3.13 8.96 9.86
CA ARG A 82 -2.08 8.41 10.72
C ARG A 82 -0.68 8.75 10.21
N PRO A 83 0.22 9.19 11.11
CA PRO A 83 1.64 9.26 10.80
C PRO A 83 2.14 7.95 10.21
N THR A 84 2.98 8.04 9.19
CA THR A 84 3.38 6.87 8.41
C THR A 84 4.89 6.79 8.26
N LEU A 85 5.47 5.60 8.51
CA LEU A 85 6.83 5.25 8.15
C LEU A 85 6.81 4.19 7.06
N VAL A 86 7.57 4.42 5.99
CA VAL A 86 7.68 3.47 4.89
C VAL A 86 9.01 2.72 4.95
N VAL A 87 8.94 1.40 4.81
CA VAL A 87 10.09 0.50 4.65
C VAL A 87 9.98 -0.13 3.27
N PRO A 88 10.50 0.53 2.21
CA PRO A 88 10.34 0.03 0.85
C PRO A 88 11.22 -1.18 0.56
N PHE A 89 10.67 -2.16 -0.15
CA PHE A 89 11.34 -3.37 -0.64
C PHE A 89 11.68 -3.26 -2.15
N GLY A 90 10.86 -2.57 -2.93
CA GLY A 90 11.06 -2.41 -4.36
C GLY A 90 9.82 -1.88 -5.09
N GLY A 91 9.81 -1.97 -6.41
CA GLY A 91 8.70 -1.52 -7.24
C GLY A 91 8.42 0.00 -7.12
N ASP A 92 7.16 0.36 -6.94
CA ASP A 92 6.68 1.73 -6.74
C ASP A 92 6.81 2.25 -5.30
N GLN A 93 7.19 1.40 -4.36
CA GLN A 93 7.23 1.72 -2.93
C GLN A 93 8.17 2.89 -2.58
N PRO A 94 9.37 3.06 -3.22
CA PRO A 94 10.21 4.23 -3.00
C PRO A 94 9.54 5.54 -3.42
N PHE A 95 8.68 5.55 -4.43
CA PHE A 95 7.89 6.71 -4.80
C PHE A 95 6.95 7.12 -3.65
N TRP A 96 6.20 6.18 -3.09
CA TRP A 96 5.30 6.44 -1.98
C TRP A 96 6.04 6.88 -0.72
N ALA A 97 7.21 6.29 -0.46
CA ALA A 97 8.11 6.70 0.62
C ALA A 97 8.52 8.18 0.51
N THR A 98 8.86 8.63 -0.70
CA THR A 98 9.18 10.03 -1.00
C THR A 98 7.97 10.94 -0.79
N ARG A 99 6.77 10.50 -1.20
CA ARG A 99 5.53 11.26 -1.00
C ARG A 99 5.18 11.43 0.47
N VAL A 100 5.27 10.37 1.27
CA VAL A 100 5.05 10.42 2.74
C VAL A 100 5.94 11.47 3.39
N LYS A 101 7.23 11.49 3.02
CA LYS A 101 8.19 12.48 3.53
C LYS A 101 7.87 13.89 3.06
N ALA A 102 7.57 14.07 1.78
CA ALA A 102 7.27 15.39 1.19
C ALA A 102 5.99 16.00 1.78
N LEU A 103 5.00 15.17 2.12
CA LEU A 103 3.76 15.57 2.79
C LEU A 103 3.95 15.87 4.29
N GLY A 104 5.12 15.60 4.86
CA GLY A 104 5.41 15.86 6.26
C GLY A 104 4.65 14.96 7.25
N ILE A 105 4.09 13.85 6.78
CA ILE A 105 3.28 12.91 7.58
C ILE A 105 4.10 11.79 8.22
N GLY A 106 5.42 11.80 8.04
CA GLY A 106 6.32 10.83 8.63
C GLY A 106 7.79 11.15 8.40
N PRO A 107 8.70 10.39 9.04
CA PRO A 107 10.14 10.55 8.89
C PRO A 107 10.63 10.07 7.52
N HIS A 108 11.95 10.09 7.32
CA HIS A 108 12.56 9.45 6.17
C HIS A 108 12.31 7.93 6.19
N ALA A 109 12.01 7.38 5.04
CA ALA A 109 11.88 5.94 4.86
C ALA A 109 13.17 5.19 5.25
N ILE A 110 13.01 3.95 5.65
CA ILE A 110 14.12 3.03 5.91
C ILE A 110 14.09 1.95 4.82
N PRO A 111 14.92 2.00 3.78
CA PRO A 111 14.99 0.92 2.79
C PRO A 111 15.26 -0.43 3.46
N ARG A 112 14.68 -1.51 2.90
CA ARG A 112 14.76 -2.86 3.51
C ARG A 112 16.22 -3.30 3.73
N ASP A 113 17.11 -3.03 2.80
CA ASP A 113 18.56 -3.34 2.88
C ASP A 113 19.28 -2.59 4.00
N ARG A 114 18.68 -1.55 4.54
CA ARG A 114 19.20 -0.73 5.65
C ARG A 114 18.36 -0.86 6.93
N LEU A 115 17.41 -1.78 6.94
CA LEU A 115 16.54 -2.00 8.09
C LEU A 115 17.32 -2.75 9.19
N THR A 116 17.35 -2.16 10.39
CA THR A 116 17.88 -2.77 11.59
C THR A 116 16.99 -2.45 12.78
N ALA A 117 16.97 -3.31 13.79
CA ALA A 117 16.12 -3.10 14.96
C ALA A 117 16.40 -1.77 15.69
N PRO A 118 17.66 -1.34 15.95
CA PRO A 118 17.90 -0.03 16.57
C PRO A 118 17.47 1.15 15.70
N ARG A 119 17.55 1.03 14.37
CA ARG A 119 17.13 2.10 13.46
C ARG A 119 15.60 2.21 13.42
N LEU A 120 14.92 1.07 13.33
CA LEU A 120 13.46 1.04 13.37
C LEU A 120 12.93 1.50 14.73
N ALA A 121 13.54 1.09 15.83
CA ALA A 121 13.15 1.52 17.17
C ALA A 121 13.18 3.05 17.33
N ARG A 122 14.26 3.70 16.89
CA ARG A 122 14.33 5.17 16.89
C ARG A 122 13.26 5.81 16.03
N ALA A 123 13.00 5.23 14.85
CA ALA A 123 11.99 5.74 13.95
C ALA A 123 10.57 5.54 14.51
N LEU A 124 10.30 4.47 15.26
CA LEU A 124 9.02 4.25 15.95
C LEU A 124 8.77 5.32 17.01
N VAL A 125 9.78 5.65 17.81
CA VAL A 125 9.68 6.73 18.80
C VAL A 125 9.47 8.07 18.11
N ASP A 126 10.27 8.43 17.09
CA ASP A 126 10.11 9.66 16.32
C ASP A 126 8.70 9.77 15.70
N LEU A 127 8.21 8.68 15.12
CA LEU A 127 6.92 8.62 14.46
C LEU A 127 5.74 8.85 15.43
N THR A 128 5.84 8.34 16.65
CA THR A 128 4.76 8.41 17.65
C THR A 128 4.82 9.65 18.52
N GLU A 129 6.02 10.20 18.77
CA GLU A 129 6.23 11.31 19.69
C GLU A 129 6.32 12.68 18.99
N THR A 130 6.59 12.72 17.68
CA THR A 130 6.71 13.98 16.94
C THR A 130 5.33 14.56 16.57
N PRO A 131 4.84 15.62 17.24
CA PRO A 131 3.49 16.13 17.05
C PRO A 131 3.19 16.60 15.63
N LYS A 132 4.19 17.13 14.91
CA LYS A 132 4.03 17.64 13.54
C LYS A 132 3.53 16.57 12.57
N TYR A 133 3.98 15.33 12.70
CA TYR A 133 3.53 14.25 11.82
C TYR A 133 2.05 13.95 12.01
N ARG A 134 1.60 13.95 13.27
CA ARG A 134 0.19 13.70 13.64
C ARG A 134 -0.72 14.81 13.13
N VAL A 135 -0.32 16.07 13.25
CA VAL A 135 -1.08 17.21 12.75
C VAL A 135 -1.21 17.13 11.24
N ALA A 136 -0.09 17.02 10.53
CA ALA A 136 -0.08 16.95 9.07
C ALA A 136 -0.87 15.74 8.52
N ALA A 137 -0.72 14.57 9.14
CA ALA A 137 -1.45 13.37 8.73
C ALA A 137 -2.96 13.53 8.93
N ARG A 138 -3.39 14.11 10.04
CA ARG A 138 -4.81 14.36 10.32
C ARG A 138 -5.42 15.32 9.31
N GLU A 139 -4.79 16.47 9.06
CA GLU A 139 -5.25 17.46 8.10
C GLU A 139 -5.36 16.88 6.68
N LEU A 140 -4.36 16.09 6.27
CA LEU A 140 -4.39 15.42 4.97
C LEU A 140 -5.50 14.37 4.89
N GLY A 141 -5.69 13.57 5.94
CA GLY A 141 -6.75 12.57 6.00
C GLY A 141 -8.15 13.19 5.96
N GLU A 142 -8.36 14.32 6.63
CA GLU A 142 -9.62 15.07 6.56
C GLU A 142 -9.92 15.53 5.13
N ARG A 143 -8.91 16.03 4.41
CA ARG A 143 -9.05 16.46 3.00
C ARG A 143 -9.37 15.28 2.08
N LEU A 144 -8.64 14.17 2.21
CA LEU A 144 -8.86 12.99 1.36
C LEU A 144 -10.26 12.39 1.52
N ARG A 145 -10.79 12.36 2.74
CA ARG A 145 -12.16 11.86 2.97
C ARG A 145 -13.24 12.72 2.29
N LEU A 146 -12.94 13.97 1.99
CA LEU A 146 -13.85 14.87 1.27
C LEU A 146 -13.76 14.73 -0.25
N GLU A 147 -12.70 14.13 -0.79
CA GLU A 147 -12.46 14.06 -2.25
C GLU A 147 -13.46 13.16 -3.00
N GLN A 148 -14.07 12.18 -2.34
CA GLN A 148 -15.01 11.24 -2.97
C GLN A 148 -14.47 10.65 -4.30
N GLY A 149 -13.18 10.32 -4.35
CA GLY A 149 -12.47 9.95 -5.57
C GLY A 149 -13.12 8.78 -6.33
N GLU A 150 -13.68 7.80 -5.63
CA GLU A 150 -14.37 6.64 -6.21
C GLU A 150 -15.62 7.10 -6.99
N PHE A 151 -16.40 8.01 -6.43
CA PHE A 151 -17.61 8.54 -7.08
C PHE A 151 -17.25 9.37 -8.33
N ILE A 152 -16.22 10.20 -8.23
CA ILE A 152 -15.73 10.99 -9.36
C ILE A 152 -15.22 10.06 -10.48
N ALA A 153 -14.43 9.05 -10.15
CA ALA A 153 -13.93 8.08 -11.12
C ALA A 153 -15.08 7.32 -11.82
N ALA A 154 -16.08 6.87 -11.07
CA ALA A 154 -17.25 6.21 -11.62
C ALA A 154 -18.01 7.10 -12.60
N ASN A 155 -18.22 8.37 -12.26
CA ASN A 155 -18.89 9.33 -13.14
C ASN A 155 -18.09 9.62 -14.43
N ILE A 156 -16.76 9.70 -14.34
CA ILE A 156 -15.89 9.87 -15.51
C ILE A 156 -16.01 8.65 -16.43
N ILE A 157 -15.91 7.44 -15.89
CA ILE A 157 -16.03 6.19 -16.65
C ILE A 157 -17.41 6.12 -17.34
N GLU A 158 -18.48 6.41 -16.61
CA GLU A 158 -19.84 6.40 -17.17
C GLU A 158 -20.00 7.45 -18.28
N HIS A 159 -19.44 8.65 -18.09
CA HIS A 159 -19.48 9.70 -19.11
C HIS A 159 -18.76 9.27 -20.40
N GLU A 160 -17.54 8.74 -20.30
CA GLU A 160 -16.76 8.29 -21.44
C GLU A 160 -17.43 7.08 -22.13
N LEU A 161 -17.99 6.14 -21.37
CA LEU A 161 -18.74 5.02 -21.94
C LEU A 161 -19.96 5.50 -22.74
N ARG A 162 -20.73 6.43 -22.21
CA ARG A 162 -21.89 7.00 -22.93
C ARG A 162 -21.48 7.76 -24.19
N LYS A 163 -20.30 8.40 -24.17
CA LYS A 163 -19.74 9.06 -25.34
C LYS A 163 -19.36 8.04 -26.40
N TRP A 164 -18.64 7.00 -26.02
CA TRP A 164 -18.23 5.91 -26.91
C TRP A 164 -19.43 5.21 -27.55
N LEU A 165 -20.46 4.84 -26.79
CA LEU A 165 -21.69 4.24 -27.31
C LEU A 165 -22.43 5.13 -28.33
N ARG A 166 -22.40 6.46 -28.16
CA ARG A 166 -23.00 7.38 -29.16
C ARG A 166 -22.15 7.52 -30.43
N GLU A 167 -20.84 7.28 -30.34
CA GLU A 167 -19.94 7.33 -31.48
C GLU A 167 -20.03 6.05 -32.30
N GLU A 168 -20.28 4.88 -31.71
CA GLU A 168 -20.57 3.60 -32.42
C GLU A 168 -21.88 3.66 -33.22
N ASP A 169 -22.90 4.35 -32.74
CA ASP A 169 -24.12 4.59 -33.49
C ASP A 169 -23.91 5.47 -34.76
N ARG A 170 -22.73 6.01 -34.98
CA ARG A 170 -22.44 6.96 -36.07
C ARG A 170 -21.72 6.39 -37.29
N ALA A 171 -21.03 5.29 -37.22
CA ALA A 171 -20.52 4.49 -38.37
C ALA A 171 -19.70 3.29 -37.84
N PRO A 172 -19.73 2.14 -38.49
CA PRO A 172 -18.80 1.07 -38.23
C PRO A 172 -17.37 1.55 -38.51
N ASP A 173 -16.45 1.31 -37.61
CA ASP A 173 -15.03 1.62 -37.79
C ASP A 173 -14.48 0.70 -38.89
N PRO A 174 -14.09 1.22 -40.06
CA PRO A 174 -13.63 0.39 -41.19
C PRO A 174 -12.36 -0.39 -40.90
N VAL A 175 -11.67 -0.12 -39.77
CA VAL A 175 -10.47 -0.84 -39.38
C VAL A 175 -10.78 -2.20 -38.74
N LEU A 176 -11.97 -2.39 -38.15
CA LEU A 176 -12.34 -3.66 -37.51
C LEU A 176 -12.86 -4.70 -38.51
N GLU A 177 -13.34 -4.30 -39.69
CA GLU A 177 -13.80 -5.25 -40.74
C GLU A 177 -12.66 -6.02 -41.41
N HIS A 178 -11.40 -5.58 -41.31
CA HIS A 178 -10.28 -6.23 -41.99
C HIS A 178 -9.61 -7.36 -41.17
N ASN A 179 -10.03 -7.61 -39.96
CA ASN A 179 -9.42 -8.64 -39.10
C ASN A 179 -10.18 -9.98 -39.07
N HIS A 180 -11.26 -10.13 -39.87
CA HIS A 180 -11.95 -11.42 -40.07
C HIS A 180 -11.61 -12.07 -41.40
N ALA A 181 -10.39 -11.94 -41.90
CA ALA A 181 -9.90 -12.77 -42.98
C ALA A 181 -9.83 -14.23 -42.48
N GLU A 182 -10.68 -15.09 -43.03
CA GLU A 182 -10.66 -16.53 -42.76
C GLU A 182 -9.23 -17.08 -42.96
N PRO A 183 -8.77 -17.94 -42.06
CA PRO A 183 -7.49 -18.61 -42.26
C PRO A 183 -7.52 -19.43 -43.57
N PRO A 184 -6.44 -19.46 -44.33
CA PRO A 184 -6.39 -20.25 -45.58
C PRO A 184 -6.64 -21.72 -45.28
N ALA A 185 -7.47 -22.35 -46.12
CA ALA A 185 -7.81 -23.77 -46.04
C ALA A 185 -6.53 -24.64 -45.99
N PRO A 186 -6.52 -25.74 -45.19
CA PRO A 186 -5.38 -26.62 -45.12
C PRO A 186 -5.05 -27.25 -46.46
N ALA A 187 -3.77 -27.24 -46.86
CA ALA A 187 -3.30 -27.90 -48.08
C ALA A 187 -3.59 -29.41 -47.99
N GLY A 188 -4.20 -29.96 -49.04
CA GLY A 188 -4.46 -31.37 -49.18
C GLY A 188 -3.16 -32.21 -49.15
N PRO A 189 -3.26 -33.52 -48.86
CA PRO A 189 -2.10 -34.40 -48.81
C PRO A 189 -1.41 -34.50 -50.17
N PRO A 190 -0.08 -34.64 -50.20
CA PRO A 190 0.66 -34.87 -51.44
C PRO A 190 0.35 -36.28 -51.99
N ASP A 191 0.26 -36.39 -53.33
CA ASP A 191 0.13 -37.61 -54.09
C ASP A 191 1.34 -38.53 -53.95
#